data_b43a09365529f2100d53e65529298ee4
#
_entry.id   b43a09365529f2100d53e65529298ee4
#
_cell.length_a   1.000
_cell.length_b   1.000
_cell.length_c   1.000
_cell.angle_alpha   90.00
_cell.angle_beta   90.00
_cell.angle_gamma   90.00
#
_symmetry.space_group_name_H-M   'P 1'
#
loop_
_entity.id
_entity.type
_entity.pdbx_description
1 polymer ?
#
loop_
_entity_poly.entity_id
_entity_poly.type
_entity_poly.pdbx_seq_one_letter_code
_entity_poly.pdbx_strand_id
1 'polypeptide(L)'
;AAQAGLVPGPRTLARLAAECPPLPEPWPAPALDALVSLLGAGPGIVPVWDALEAAGLVVRWFPEWERIRYRATRTPVHRHTVDRHLVETALVASRLTRRVTRPDLLLLAALVHDLGKGVPGDHSAAGEPIAVALGRRLGLSEDDAATLGRLVRHHLLLPETATRRDPDDPATLATVVDAVGTREFLELLACLTEADATAAGPVAWSPLRSRLVGDLVERTRQVLAGAAPPEPKRPTDELALLAELDCRRPPVGWDPTPTGRAITTSQPGAATAEPATAQPGAATPEGIPNAGSVAVRVGAPDGDAAGLSTVTVLAPRGPRVLGVVAGVLALHRLDVRSASASTAGDAVVLVWRVVARRGGGPDAVRLREDVTRALGGSLDLGERLAARAAEWRGRVIAHARPRVELLREVSADATVLEVRAHDEAGLLHRLATALSGPGVVIRSAVVETLGSEAIDVFYLVDDAGAPLSQAAEDVVVAAARAALDGDADDAS
;
A
#
# COMPACT_ATOMS: atom_id res chain seq x y z
N ALA A 1 32.98 -10.99 21.72
CA ALA A 1 33.34 -11.53 20.40
C ALA A 1 32.70 -10.67 19.32
N ALA A 2 31.38 -10.63 19.20
CA ALA A 2 30.64 -9.94 18.12
C ALA A 2 31.02 -8.47 17.94
N GLN A 3 31.10 -7.69 19.03
CA GLN A 3 31.50 -6.28 19.01
C GLN A 3 32.96 -6.07 18.53
N ALA A 4 33.81 -7.08 18.72
CA ALA A 4 35.22 -7.06 18.27
C ALA A 4 35.38 -7.67 16.87
N GLY A 5 34.30 -8.04 16.17
CA GLY A 5 34.39 -8.72 14.88
C GLY A 5 35.00 -10.12 14.94
N LEU A 6 34.98 -10.77 16.10
CA LEU A 6 35.55 -12.09 16.32
C LEU A 6 34.44 -13.15 16.42
N VAL A 7 34.70 -14.35 15.92
CA VAL A 7 33.82 -15.51 16.09
C VAL A 7 34.45 -16.47 17.09
N PRO A 8 33.69 -16.99 18.09
CA PRO A 8 34.19 -17.98 19.01
C PRO A 8 34.67 -19.24 18.28
N GLY A 9 35.88 -19.69 18.61
CA GLY A 9 36.43 -20.90 17.99
C GLY A 9 35.68 -22.18 18.39
N PRO A 10 35.75 -23.26 17.57
CA PRO A 10 34.98 -24.50 17.77
C PRO A 10 35.19 -25.13 19.16
N ARG A 11 36.42 -25.07 19.69
CA ARG A 11 36.75 -25.57 21.05
C ARG A 11 36.04 -24.79 22.13
N THR A 12 35.96 -23.45 21.98
CA THR A 12 35.25 -22.59 22.94
C THR A 12 33.76 -22.88 22.92
N LEU A 13 33.17 -23.02 21.71
CA LEU A 13 31.75 -23.34 21.54
C LEU A 13 31.43 -24.73 22.12
N ALA A 14 32.23 -25.74 21.83
CA ALA A 14 32.03 -27.08 22.36
C ALA A 14 32.07 -27.07 23.91
N ARG A 15 33.00 -26.30 24.49
CA ARG A 15 33.12 -26.15 25.94
C ARG A 15 31.92 -25.42 26.52
N LEU A 16 31.44 -24.34 25.88
CA LEU A 16 30.23 -23.62 26.31
C LEU A 16 29.00 -24.55 26.25
N ALA A 17 28.86 -25.34 25.19
CA ALA A 17 27.76 -26.26 25.05
C ALA A 17 27.76 -27.38 26.11
N ALA A 18 28.95 -27.85 26.49
CA ALA A 18 29.12 -28.95 27.48
C ALA A 18 29.08 -28.49 28.94
N GLU A 19 29.70 -27.36 29.24
CA GLU A 19 30.00 -26.94 30.62
C GLU A 19 29.11 -25.79 31.13
N CYS A 20 28.47 -24.99 30.21
CA CYS A 20 27.67 -23.87 30.65
C CYS A 20 26.34 -24.36 31.27
N PRO A 21 26.04 -24.01 32.53
CA PRO A 21 24.80 -24.40 33.17
C PRO A 21 23.61 -23.73 32.47
N PRO A 22 22.39 -24.28 32.56
CA PRO A 22 21.20 -23.58 32.12
C PRO A 22 21.04 -22.26 32.87
N LEU A 23 20.56 -21.22 32.19
CA LEU A 23 20.25 -19.95 32.83
C LEU A 23 19.02 -20.15 33.75
N PRO A 24 19.04 -19.53 34.95
CA PRO A 24 17.84 -19.53 35.80
C PRO A 24 16.71 -18.74 35.13
N GLU A 25 15.49 -19.04 35.53
CA GLU A 25 14.29 -18.32 35.07
C GLU A 25 13.66 -17.57 36.25
N PRO A 26 13.50 -16.26 36.17
CA PRO A 26 13.92 -15.36 35.09
C PRO A 26 15.45 -15.23 34.97
N TRP A 27 15.93 -14.82 33.78
CA TRP A 27 17.35 -14.59 33.56
C TRP A 27 17.88 -13.49 34.48
N PRO A 28 19.10 -13.60 34.99
CA PRO A 28 19.70 -12.50 35.72
C PRO A 28 20.06 -11.34 34.76
N ALA A 29 19.94 -10.10 35.24
CA ALA A 29 20.17 -8.90 34.45
C ALA A 29 21.47 -8.93 33.61
N PRO A 30 22.63 -9.41 34.10
CA PRO A 30 23.84 -9.49 33.26
C PRO A 30 23.71 -10.43 32.05
N ALA A 31 22.83 -11.45 32.11
CA ALA A 31 22.60 -12.34 30.97
C ALA A 31 21.73 -11.64 29.91
N LEU A 32 20.70 -10.92 30.30
CA LEU A 32 19.90 -10.08 29.42
C LEU A 32 20.76 -8.97 28.79
N ASP A 33 21.58 -8.27 29.56
CA ASP A 33 22.50 -7.24 29.06
C ASP A 33 23.48 -7.81 28.02
N ALA A 34 23.98 -9.02 28.24
CA ALA A 34 24.86 -9.70 27.30
C ALA A 34 24.16 -10.05 26.00
N LEU A 35 22.88 -10.50 26.07
CA LEU A 35 22.04 -10.73 24.89
C LEU A 35 21.79 -9.44 24.11
N VAL A 36 21.35 -8.38 24.78
CA VAL A 36 21.11 -7.07 24.15
C VAL A 36 22.42 -6.52 23.52
N SER A 37 23.56 -6.68 24.20
CA SER A 37 24.88 -6.31 23.67
C SER A 37 25.26 -7.13 22.42
N LEU A 38 24.89 -8.42 22.36
CA LEU A 38 25.10 -9.24 21.19
C LEU A 38 24.21 -8.79 20.02
N LEU A 39 22.93 -8.54 20.27
CA LEU A 39 21.98 -8.07 19.25
C LEU A 39 22.37 -6.68 18.70
N GLY A 40 22.90 -5.80 19.56
CA GLY A 40 23.41 -4.48 19.20
C GLY A 40 24.82 -4.46 18.59
N ALA A 41 25.47 -5.61 18.35
CA ALA A 41 26.85 -5.66 17.88
C ALA A 41 27.04 -5.32 16.38
N GLY A 42 25.96 -4.95 15.68
CA GLY A 42 26.02 -4.67 14.24
C GLY A 42 26.39 -5.91 13.41
N PRO A 43 27.22 -5.79 12.36
CA PRO A 43 27.53 -6.92 11.46
C PRO A 43 28.13 -8.14 12.16
N GLY A 44 28.71 -7.97 13.32
CA GLY A 44 29.30 -9.07 14.10
C GLY A 44 28.30 -10.05 14.69
N ILE A 45 27.00 -9.68 14.76
CA ILE A 45 25.96 -10.59 15.28
C ILE A 45 25.84 -11.85 14.42
N VAL A 46 25.82 -11.68 13.10
CA VAL A 46 25.50 -12.75 12.15
C VAL A 46 26.45 -13.94 12.28
N PRO A 47 27.79 -13.80 12.11
CA PRO A 47 28.69 -14.93 12.20
C PRO A 47 28.78 -15.51 13.61
N VAL A 48 28.56 -14.71 14.65
CA VAL A 48 28.54 -15.21 16.03
C VAL A 48 27.25 -15.99 16.30
N TRP A 49 26.11 -15.51 15.85
CA TRP A 49 24.82 -16.23 15.99
C TRP A 49 24.86 -17.57 15.26
N ASP A 50 25.37 -17.60 14.02
CA ASP A 50 25.53 -18.82 13.23
C ASP A 50 26.40 -19.86 13.97
N ALA A 51 27.46 -19.40 14.61
CA ALA A 51 28.34 -20.27 15.39
C ALA A 51 27.68 -20.82 16.67
N LEU A 52 26.89 -19.99 17.36
CA LEU A 52 26.08 -20.40 18.52
C LEU A 52 24.98 -21.36 18.14
N GLU A 53 24.32 -21.12 17.00
CA GLU A 53 23.28 -21.97 16.43
C GLU A 53 23.84 -23.35 16.08
N ALA A 54 24.98 -23.40 15.37
CA ALA A 54 25.66 -24.65 15.03
C ALA A 54 26.11 -25.45 16.27
N ALA A 55 26.37 -24.78 17.38
CA ALA A 55 26.72 -25.41 18.66
C ALA A 55 25.48 -25.82 19.49
N GLY A 56 24.25 -25.59 19.00
CA GLY A 56 23.00 -25.91 19.69
C GLY A 56 22.70 -25.00 20.90
N LEU A 57 23.41 -23.89 21.05
CA LEU A 57 23.24 -22.98 22.18
C LEU A 57 21.99 -22.11 22.02
N VAL A 58 21.64 -21.70 20.79
CA VAL A 58 20.47 -20.87 20.52
C VAL A 58 19.19 -21.56 20.95
N VAL A 59 18.94 -22.79 20.52
CA VAL A 59 17.74 -23.56 20.89
C VAL A 59 17.70 -23.83 22.41
N ARG A 60 18.85 -23.97 23.05
CA ARG A 60 18.93 -24.14 24.51
C ARG A 60 18.45 -22.89 25.26
N TRP A 61 18.73 -21.71 24.74
CA TRP A 61 18.30 -20.44 25.34
C TRP A 61 16.89 -20.03 24.91
N PHE A 62 16.53 -20.40 23.69
CA PHE A 62 15.25 -20.07 23.04
C PHE A 62 14.62 -21.35 22.49
N PRO A 63 13.96 -22.17 23.31
CA PRO A 63 13.28 -23.39 22.81
C PRO A 63 12.25 -23.12 21.71
N GLU A 64 11.66 -21.93 21.70
CA GLU A 64 10.73 -21.46 20.67
C GLU A 64 11.35 -21.40 19.28
N TRP A 65 12.68 -21.22 19.21
CA TRP A 65 13.46 -21.12 17.99
C TRP A 65 13.41 -22.40 17.14
N GLU A 66 13.25 -23.56 17.76
CA GLU A 66 13.19 -24.85 17.05
C GLU A 66 12.09 -24.91 15.98
N ARG A 67 10.97 -24.22 16.22
CA ARG A 67 9.84 -24.19 15.28
C ARG A 67 10.11 -23.40 14.01
N ILE A 68 10.99 -22.42 14.07
CA ILE A 68 11.30 -21.51 12.97
C ILE A 68 12.66 -21.82 12.34
N ARG A 69 13.45 -22.65 12.97
CA ARG A 69 14.78 -23.04 12.55
C ARG A 69 14.77 -23.65 11.15
N TYR A 70 15.58 -23.11 10.25
CA TYR A 70 15.66 -23.48 8.83
C TYR A 70 14.31 -23.46 8.09
N ARG A 71 13.31 -22.80 8.63
CA ARG A 71 12.01 -22.73 8.02
C ARG A 71 12.03 -21.82 6.79
N ALA A 72 11.69 -22.38 5.62
CA ALA A 72 11.55 -21.61 4.40
C ALA A 72 10.36 -20.65 4.51
N THR A 73 10.52 -19.43 4.01
CA THR A 73 9.43 -18.47 3.84
C THR A 73 8.63 -18.81 2.58
N ARG A 74 7.30 -18.68 2.65
CA ARG A 74 6.41 -18.99 1.51
C ARG A 74 6.24 -17.82 0.55
N THR A 75 6.70 -16.64 0.92
CA THR A 75 6.56 -15.43 0.11
C THR A 75 7.85 -15.15 -0.67
N PRO A 76 7.77 -14.83 -1.97
CA PRO A 76 8.95 -14.59 -2.83
C PRO A 76 9.74 -13.33 -2.45
N VAL A 77 9.24 -12.56 -1.48
CA VAL A 77 9.86 -11.30 -1.03
C VAL A 77 11.03 -11.55 -0.08
N HIS A 78 11.01 -12.65 0.67
CA HIS A 78 12.05 -12.95 1.66
C HIS A 78 13.24 -13.67 1.04
N ARG A 79 14.45 -13.18 1.36
CA ARG A 79 15.73 -13.75 0.90
C ARG A 79 16.24 -14.86 1.78
N HIS A 80 15.74 -14.95 3.01
CA HIS A 80 16.28 -15.78 4.08
C HIS A 80 15.22 -16.73 4.63
N THR A 81 15.64 -17.79 5.31
CA THR A 81 14.80 -18.57 6.21
C THR A 81 14.30 -17.72 7.36
N VAL A 82 13.23 -18.12 8.05
CA VAL A 82 12.62 -17.31 9.13
C VAL A 82 13.63 -16.99 10.22
N ASP A 83 14.36 -18.00 10.70
CA ASP A 83 15.40 -17.84 11.71
C ASP A 83 16.51 -16.87 11.28
N ARG A 84 17.00 -17.01 10.05
CA ARG A 84 18.02 -16.11 9.52
C ARG A 84 17.48 -14.68 9.35
N HIS A 85 16.25 -14.54 8.90
CA HIS A 85 15.60 -13.24 8.76
C HIS A 85 15.57 -12.47 10.10
N LEU A 86 15.24 -13.13 11.21
CA LEU A 86 15.22 -12.52 12.53
C LEU A 86 16.60 -11.97 12.94
N VAL A 87 17.67 -12.68 12.64
CA VAL A 87 19.04 -12.22 12.92
C VAL A 87 19.43 -11.03 12.05
N GLU A 88 19.06 -11.06 10.76
CA GLU A 88 19.28 -9.93 9.86
C GLU A 88 18.44 -8.70 10.26
N THR A 89 17.21 -8.92 10.74
CA THR A 89 16.36 -7.85 11.28
C THR A 89 17.02 -7.22 12.53
N ALA A 90 17.57 -8.01 13.43
CA ALA A 90 18.30 -7.50 14.59
C ALA A 90 19.57 -6.71 14.16
N LEU A 91 20.29 -7.17 13.13
CA LEU A 91 21.40 -6.43 12.54
C LEU A 91 20.97 -5.06 12.02
N VAL A 92 19.85 -4.97 11.28
CA VAL A 92 19.34 -3.68 10.79
C VAL A 92 18.86 -2.81 11.96
N ALA A 93 18.12 -3.38 12.91
CA ALA A 93 17.62 -2.70 14.11
C ALA A 93 18.75 -2.08 14.93
N SER A 94 19.93 -2.72 14.99
CA SER A 94 21.11 -2.19 15.70
C SER A 94 21.56 -0.81 15.19
N ARG A 95 21.27 -0.47 13.94
CA ARG A 95 21.55 0.84 13.33
C ARG A 95 20.54 1.91 13.70
N LEU A 96 19.35 1.49 14.15
CA LEU A 96 18.21 2.36 14.45
C LEU A 96 18.05 2.66 15.95
N THR A 97 18.90 2.08 16.81
CA THR A 97 18.83 2.17 18.27
C THR A 97 18.84 3.60 18.81
N ARG A 98 19.42 4.56 18.08
CA ARG A 98 19.46 5.98 18.49
C ARG A 98 18.15 6.73 18.22
N ARG A 99 17.21 6.11 17.52
CA ARG A 99 15.90 6.71 17.16
C ARG A 99 14.80 6.40 18.17
N VAL A 100 15.08 5.53 19.14
CA VAL A 100 14.11 5.06 20.13
C VAL A 100 14.63 5.25 21.55
N THR A 101 13.72 5.37 22.51
CA THR A 101 14.03 5.49 23.94
C THR A 101 14.39 4.15 24.59
N ARG A 102 13.90 3.02 23.98
CA ARG A 102 14.12 1.66 24.48
C ARG A 102 14.79 0.78 23.40
N PRO A 103 16.10 0.98 23.18
CA PRO A 103 16.85 0.20 22.17
C PRO A 103 16.91 -1.30 22.51
N ASP A 104 16.85 -1.68 23.76
CA ASP A 104 16.75 -3.06 24.23
C ASP A 104 15.48 -3.74 23.72
N LEU A 105 14.32 -3.12 23.88
CA LEU A 105 13.06 -3.64 23.37
C LEU A 105 13.02 -3.70 21.84
N LEU A 106 13.60 -2.72 21.14
CA LEU A 106 13.71 -2.76 19.67
C LEU A 106 14.52 -3.97 19.21
N LEU A 107 15.69 -4.21 19.82
CA LEU A 107 16.57 -5.33 19.46
C LEU A 107 15.93 -6.69 19.76
N LEU A 108 15.27 -6.81 20.92
CA LEU A 108 14.54 -8.03 21.29
C LEU A 108 13.35 -8.25 20.33
N ALA A 109 12.55 -7.22 20.04
CA ALA A 109 11.44 -7.33 19.10
C ALA A 109 11.93 -7.75 17.71
N ALA A 110 13.02 -7.18 17.21
CA ALA A 110 13.63 -7.58 15.95
C ALA A 110 14.00 -9.06 15.90
N LEU A 111 14.49 -9.63 17.01
CA LEU A 111 14.82 -11.05 17.09
C LEU A 111 13.60 -11.97 17.18
N VAL A 112 12.45 -11.48 17.69
CA VAL A 112 11.33 -12.37 18.06
C VAL A 112 10.03 -12.13 17.32
N HIS A 113 9.94 -11.07 16.48
CA HIS A 113 8.66 -10.66 15.87
C HIS A 113 7.95 -11.78 15.08
N ASP A 114 8.70 -12.69 14.50
CA ASP A 114 8.21 -13.78 13.66
C ASP A 114 8.19 -15.16 14.34
N LEU A 115 8.38 -15.26 15.65
CA LEU A 115 8.34 -16.55 16.37
C LEU A 115 7.00 -17.27 16.24
N GLY A 116 5.93 -16.57 15.90
CA GLY A 116 4.63 -17.14 15.59
C GLY A 116 4.55 -17.89 14.25
N LYS A 117 5.53 -17.70 13.33
CA LYS A 117 5.61 -18.38 12.04
C LYS A 117 5.89 -19.88 12.19
N GLY A 118 5.02 -20.66 12.59
CA GLY A 118 5.14 -22.11 12.83
C GLY A 118 3.92 -22.61 13.54
N VAL A 119 3.10 -21.66 14.00
CA VAL A 119 1.80 -21.90 14.60
C VAL A 119 0.72 -21.69 13.54
N PRO A 120 -0.35 -22.52 13.48
CA PRO A 120 -1.48 -22.27 12.58
C PRO A 120 -2.18 -20.95 12.88
N GLY A 121 -2.69 -20.29 11.84
CA GLY A 121 -3.42 -19.03 11.94
C GLY A 121 -2.55 -17.79 11.70
N ASP A 122 -2.98 -16.67 12.24
CA ASP A 122 -2.24 -15.40 12.19
C ASP A 122 -0.99 -15.46 13.07
N HIS A 123 0.18 -15.39 12.45
CA HIS A 123 1.46 -15.50 13.14
C HIS A 123 1.75 -14.34 14.10
N SER A 124 1.21 -13.15 13.84
CA SER A 124 1.35 -11.99 14.72
C SER A 124 0.55 -12.20 16.01
N ALA A 125 -0.70 -12.68 15.86
CA ALA A 125 -1.55 -13.04 17.00
C ALA A 125 -0.98 -14.22 17.80
N ALA A 126 -0.46 -15.24 17.13
CA ALA A 126 0.15 -16.39 17.77
C ALA A 126 1.51 -16.04 18.42
N GLY A 127 2.23 -15.08 17.85
CA GLY A 127 3.53 -14.63 18.33
C GLY A 127 3.46 -13.78 19.61
N GLU A 128 2.41 -12.99 19.79
CA GLU A 128 2.24 -12.13 20.96
C GLU A 128 2.40 -12.86 22.30
N PRO A 129 1.61 -13.91 22.64
CA PRO A 129 1.76 -14.62 23.90
C PRO A 129 3.13 -15.31 24.05
N ILE A 130 3.73 -15.75 22.94
CA ILE A 130 5.08 -16.32 22.93
C ILE A 130 6.10 -15.25 23.35
N ALA A 131 6.00 -14.05 22.77
CA ALA A 131 6.91 -12.95 23.08
C ALA A 131 6.75 -12.45 24.53
N VAL A 132 5.52 -12.38 25.05
CA VAL A 132 5.27 -12.03 26.46
C VAL A 132 5.92 -13.05 27.40
N ALA A 133 5.67 -14.35 27.17
CA ALA A 133 6.26 -15.41 27.98
C ALA A 133 7.78 -15.40 27.92
N LEU A 134 8.36 -15.19 26.74
CA LEU A 134 9.80 -15.05 26.54
C LEU A 134 10.34 -13.82 27.26
N GLY A 135 9.69 -12.67 27.17
CA GLY A 135 10.09 -11.44 27.87
C GLY A 135 10.21 -11.66 29.39
N ARG A 136 9.19 -12.30 29.99
CA ARG A 136 9.22 -12.67 31.42
C ARG A 136 10.38 -13.60 31.75
N ARG A 137 10.62 -14.62 30.93
CA ARG A 137 11.75 -15.55 31.10
C ARG A 137 13.10 -14.85 30.97
N LEU A 138 13.22 -13.86 30.10
CA LEU A 138 14.40 -13.03 29.93
C LEU A 138 14.61 -12.04 31.10
N GLY A 139 13.66 -11.91 32.02
CA GLY A 139 13.75 -11.01 33.19
C GLY A 139 13.28 -9.58 32.92
N LEU A 140 12.50 -9.36 31.86
CA LEU A 140 11.83 -8.07 31.64
C LEU A 140 10.75 -7.83 32.70
N SER A 141 10.45 -6.56 32.97
CA SER A 141 9.26 -6.21 33.75
C SER A 141 7.97 -6.64 33.04
N GLU A 142 6.84 -6.74 33.75
CA GLU A 142 5.55 -7.09 33.15
C GLU A 142 5.16 -6.09 32.03
N ASP A 143 5.42 -4.80 32.23
CA ASP A 143 5.11 -3.75 31.25
C ASP A 143 6.00 -3.88 29.99
N ASP A 144 7.29 -4.19 30.17
CA ASP A 144 8.22 -4.39 29.07
C ASP A 144 7.92 -5.69 28.31
N ALA A 145 7.55 -6.76 29.02
CA ALA A 145 7.13 -8.00 28.39
C ALA A 145 5.83 -7.83 27.59
N ALA A 146 4.86 -7.08 28.14
CA ALA A 146 3.63 -6.72 27.43
C ALA A 146 3.93 -5.84 26.21
N THR A 147 4.85 -4.87 26.32
CA THR A 147 5.28 -4.02 25.21
C THR A 147 5.95 -4.85 24.11
N LEU A 148 6.80 -5.80 24.47
CA LEU A 148 7.42 -6.74 23.52
C LEU A 148 6.35 -7.57 22.78
N GLY A 149 5.36 -8.09 23.51
CA GLY A 149 4.23 -8.82 22.91
C GLY A 149 3.42 -7.95 21.93
N ARG A 150 3.11 -6.71 22.32
CA ARG A 150 2.41 -5.76 21.44
C ARG A 150 3.22 -5.40 20.18
N LEU A 151 4.53 -5.26 20.28
CA LEU A 151 5.40 -5.04 19.10
C LEU A 151 5.30 -6.23 18.13
N VAL A 152 5.31 -7.45 18.65
CA VAL A 152 5.11 -8.67 17.84
C VAL A 152 3.69 -8.71 17.25
N ARG A 153 2.67 -8.38 18.03
CA ARG A 153 1.26 -8.34 17.56
C ARG A 153 1.07 -7.37 16.40
N HIS A 154 1.71 -6.21 16.45
CA HIS A 154 1.47 -5.10 15.53
C HIS A 154 2.59 -4.88 14.51
N HIS A 155 3.57 -5.80 14.37
CA HIS A 155 4.73 -5.55 13.49
C HIS A 155 4.35 -5.34 12.01
N LEU A 156 3.22 -5.88 11.54
CA LEU A 156 2.69 -5.66 10.21
C LEU A 156 1.71 -4.48 10.09
N LEU A 157 1.30 -3.86 11.21
CA LEU A 157 0.28 -2.81 11.21
C LEU A 157 0.64 -1.64 10.29
N LEU A 158 1.84 -1.07 10.48
CA LEU A 158 2.25 0.12 9.70
C LEU A 158 2.41 -0.17 8.21
N PRO A 159 3.14 -1.22 7.77
CA PRO A 159 3.31 -1.50 6.35
C PRO A 159 1.99 -1.88 5.67
N GLU A 160 1.13 -2.66 6.31
CA GLU A 160 -0.16 -3.04 5.75
C GLU A 160 -1.12 -1.86 5.65
N THR A 161 -1.19 -1.04 6.70
CA THR A 161 -2.04 0.16 6.68
C THR A 161 -1.57 1.16 5.63
N ALA A 162 -0.27 1.46 5.58
CA ALA A 162 0.29 2.45 4.65
C ALA A 162 0.12 2.05 3.17
N THR A 163 0.08 0.74 2.86
CA THR A 163 0.04 0.26 1.48
C THR A 163 -1.32 -0.26 1.04
N ARG A 164 -2.26 -0.50 1.98
CA ARG A 164 -3.56 -1.13 1.69
C ARG A 164 -4.76 -0.31 2.19
N ARG A 165 -4.52 0.83 2.85
CA ARG A 165 -5.60 1.67 3.35
C ARG A 165 -5.54 3.05 2.72
N ASP A 166 -6.71 3.66 2.57
CA ASP A 166 -6.81 5.05 2.15
C ASP A 166 -6.28 5.95 3.28
N PRO A 167 -5.17 6.68 3.06
CA PRO A 167 -4.59 7.52 4.11
C PRO A 167 -5.47 8.74 4.44
N ASP A 168 -6.42 9.08 3.58
CA ASP A 168 -7.34 10.20 3.77
C ASP A 168 -8.66 9.75 4.42
N ASP A 169 -8.87 8.43 4.67
CA ASP A 169 -9.99 7.92 5.47
C ASP A 169 -9.68 8.08 6.97
N PRO A 170 -10.52 8.80 7.75
CA PRO A 170 -10.29 9.01 9.18
C PRO A 170 -10.17 7.72 9.99
N ALA A 171 -10.89 6.65 9.59
CA ALA A 171 -10.84 5.36 10.28
C ALA A 171 -9.47 4.69 10.15
N THR A 172 -8.76 4.92 9.03
CA THR A 172 -7.39 4.41 8.83
C THR A 172 -6.44 4.93 9.91
N LEU A 173 -6.47 6.23 10.14
CA LEU A 173 -5.59 6.86 11.14
C LEU A 173 -6.01 6.52 12.57
N ALA A 174 -7.32 6.49 12.85
CA ALA A 174 -7.86 6.09 14.15
C ALA A 174 -7.42 4.67 14.54
N THR A 175 -7.50 3.71 13.62
CA THR A 175 -7.04 2.32 13.84
C THR A 175 -5.57 2.26 14.27
N VAL A 176 -4.69 3.05 13.64
CA VAL A 176 -3.27 3.08 14.02
C VAL A 176 -3.07 3.75 15.37
N VAL A 177 -3.73 4.90 15.62
CA VAL A 177 -3.65 5.63 16.88
C VAL A 177 -4.09 4.75 18.06
N ASP A 178 -5.21 4.04 17.92
CA ASP A 178 -5.75 3.15 18.95
C ASP A 178 -4.80 1.97 19.23
N ALA A 179 -4.22 1.38 18.19
CA ALA A 179 -3.31 0.25 18.33
C ALA A 179 -1.98 0.65 18.98
N VAL A 180 -1.44 1.82 18.65
CA VAL A 180 -0.13 2.26 19.18
C VAL A 180 -0.26 2.95 20.54
N GLY A 181 -1.26 3.76 20.76
CA GLY A 181 -1.60 4.43 22.04
C GLY A 181 -0.61 5.52 22.47
N THR A 182 0.70 5.35 22.24
CA THR A 182 1.74 6.31 22.66
C THR A 182 2.76 6.58 21.56
N ARG A 183 3.39 7.73 21.64
CA ARG A 183 4.47 8.12 20.72
C ARG A 183 5.67 7.19 20.82
N GLU A 184 6.05 6.81 22.04
CA GLU A 184 7.20 5.91 22.28
C GLU A 184 7.00 4.56 21.62
N PHE A 185 5.79 4.00 21.71
CA PHE A 185 5.44 2.74 21.06
C PHE A 185 5.42 2.89 19.54
N LEU A 186 4.89 4.00 19.00
CA LEU A 186 4.91 4.29 17.55
C LEU A 186 6.34 4.33 17.02
N GLU A 187 7.27 4.97 17.73
CA GLU A 187 8.68 5.06 17.31
C GLU A 187 9.39 3.71 17.33
N LEU A 188 9.11 2.87 18.34
CA LEU A 188 9.58 1.49 18.40
C LEU A 188 9.03 0.66 17.22
N LEU A 189 7.72 0.74 16.98
CA LEU A 189 7.06 0.00 15.90
C LEU A 189 7.54 0.46 14.52
N ALA A 190 7.74 1.76 14.30
CA ALA A 190 8.27 2.30 13.06
C ALA A 190 9.70 1.82 12.78
N CYS A 191 10.57 1.80 13.81
CA CYS A 191 11.92 1.28 13.67
C CYS A 191 11.93 -0.24 13.44
N LEU A 192 11.05 -0.99 14.09
CA LEU A 192 10.90 -2.43 13.85
C LEU A 192 10.44 -2.70 12.41
N THR A 193 9.43 -1.97 11.92
CA THR A 193 8.94 -2.06 10.54
C THR A 193 10.04 -1.80 9.51
N GLU A 194 10.85 -0.75 9.71
CA GLU A 194 11.97 -0.43 8.82
C GLU A 194 13.03 -1.54 8.86
N ALA A 195 13.34 -2.07 10.06
CA ALA A 195 14.35 -3.12 10.22
C ALA A 195 13.90 -4.43 9.55
N ASP A 196 12.67 -4.86 9.80
CA ASP A 196 12.06 -6.07 9.22
C ASP A 196 12.02 -5.99 7.69
N ALA A 197 11.42 -4.93 7.14
CA ALA A 197 11.27 -4.77 5.70
C ALA A 197 12.63 -4.62 4.99
N THR A 198 13.62 -3.95 5.60
CA THR A 198 14.98 -3.84 5.06
C THR A 198 15.68 -5.19 5.03
N ALA A 199 15.54 -6.00 6.09
CA ALA A 199 16.11 -7.35 6.17
C ALA A 199 15.45 -8.30 5.18
N ALA A 200 14.15 -8.18 4.94
CA ALA A 200 13.44 -8.95 3.92
C ALA A 200 13.95 -8.65 2.50
N GLY A 201 14.30 -7.40 2.19
CA GLY A 201 14.94 -7.02 0.94
C GLY A 201 14.32 -5.80 0.25
N PRO A 202 14.88 -5.34 -0.90
CA PRO A 202 14.51 -4.09 -1.57
C PRO A 202 13.08 -4.10 -2.15
N VAL A 203 12.49 -5.26 -2.35
CA VAL A 203 11.07 -5.36 -2.74
C VAL A 203 10.17 -5.05 -1.53
N ALA A 204 10.56 -5.49 -0.33
CA ALA A 204 9.83 -5.22 0.90
C ALA A 204 10.01 -3.78 1.40
N TRP A 205 11.21 -3.19 1.22
CA TRP A 205 11.52 -1.81 1.61
C TRP A 205 11.96 -0.99 0.42
N SER A 206 11.03 -0.73 -0.50
CA SER A 206 11.24 0.18 -1.62
C SER A 206 11.17 1.66 -1.15
N PRO A 207 11.78 2.62 -1.88
CA PRO A 207 11.64 4.05 -1.57
C PRO A 207 10.19 4.50 -1.41
N LEU A 208 9.27 3.97 -2.25
CA LEU A 208 7.85 4.28 -2.14
C LEU A 208 7.24 3.77 -0.82
N ARG A 209 7.52 2.51 -0.43
CA ARG A 209 6.99 1.96 0.84
C ARG A 209 7.54 2.70 2.04
N SER A 210 8.84 3.00 2.05
CA SER A 210 9.48 3.81 3.09
C SER A 210 8.77 5.16 3.26
N ARG A 211 8.42 5.82 2.14
CA ARG A 211 7.69 7.08 2.16
C ARG A 211 6.26 6.91 2.69
N LEU A 212 5.48 5.94 2.18
CA LEU A 212 4.10 5.72 2.62
C LEU A 212 4.03 5.43 4.13
N VAL A 213 4.93 4.58 4.62
CA VAL A 213 5.04 4.30 6.07
C VAL A 213 5.47 5.55 6.83
N GLY A 214 6.43 6.31 6.32
CA GLY A 214 6.89 7.56 6.92
C GLY A 214 5.77 8.61 7.04
N ASP A 215 4.98 8.78 5.98
CA ASP A 215 3.82 9.69 5.95
C ASP A 215 2.74 9.25 6.97
N LEU A 216 2.45 7.95 7.06
CA LEU A 216 1.52 7.41 8.05
C LEU A 216 2.01 7.63 9.48
N VAL A 217 3.28 7.34 9.76
CA VAL A 217 3.92 7.55 11.06
C VAL A 217 3.89 9.02 11.46
N GLU A 218 4.18 9.94 10.53
CA GLU A 218 4.14 11.38 10.82
C GLU A 218 2.73 11.87 11.14
N ARG A 219 1.72 11.48 10.37
CA ARG A 219 0.31 11.80 10.65
C ARG A 219 -0.13 11.23 12.01
N THR A 220 0.22 9.98 12.29
CA THR A 220 -0.09 9.34 13.60
C THR A 220 0.58 10.10 14.74
N ARG A 221 1.84 10.52 14.57
CA ARG A 221 2.58 11.30 15.58
C ARG A 221 1.90 12.64 15.88
N GLN A 222 1.40 13.33 14.85
CA GLN A 222 0.68 14.59 14.99
C GLN A 222 -0.62 14.41 15.78
N VAL A 223 -1.41 13.37 15.50
CA VAL A 223 -2.63 13.08 16.25
C VAL A 223 -2.33 12.71 17.70
N LEU A 224 -1.30 11.89 17.95
CA LEU A 224 -0.87 11.55 19.32
C LEU A 224 -0.35 12.78 20.09
N ALA A 225 0.11 13.82 19.41
CA ALA A 225 0.47 15.11 19.99
C ALA A 225 -0.72 16.06 20.19
N GLY A 226 -1.95 15.62 19.89
CA GLY A 226 -3.18 16.39 20.06
C GLY A 226 -3.60 17.23 18.84
N ALA A 227 -2.96 17.04 17.68
CA ALA A 227 -3.45 17.64 16.45
C ALA A 227 -4.77 16.98 16.03
N ALA A 228 -5.69 17.79 15.44
CA ALA A 228 -6.87 17.21 14.82
C ALA A 228 -6.46 16.26 13.67
N PRO A 229 -7.17 15.13 13.49
CA PRO A 229 -6.98 14.31 12.31
C PRO A 229 -7.11 15.15 11.04
N PRO A 230 -6.29 14.91 10.01
CA PRO A 230 -6.43 15.65 8.77
C PRO A 230 -7.84 15.46 8.21
N GLU A 231 -8.48 16.58 7.83
CA GLU A 231 -9.77 16.49 7.16
C GLU A 231 -9.61 15.71 5.84
N PRO A 232 -10.60 14.88 5.46
CA PRO A 232 -10.63 14.27 4.14
C PRO A 232 -10.48 15.37 3.08
N LYS A 233 -9.64 15.15 2.06
CA LYS A 233 -9.49 16.09 0.96
C LYS A 233 -10.85 16.32 0.33
N ARG A 234 -11.32 17.57 0.40
CA ARG A 234 -12.60 17.95 -0.21
C ARG A 234 -12.45 18.03 -1.73
N PRO A 235 -13.50 17.68 -2.51
CA PRO A 235 -13.51 17.87 -3.97
C PRO A 235 -13.15 19.29 -4.41
N THR A 236 -13.40 20.30 -3.56
CA THR A 236 -13.06 21.71 -3.77
C THR A 236 -11.56 21.97 -3.92
N ASP A 237 -10.70 21.22 -3.24
CA ASP A 237 -9.24 21.41 -3.33
C ASP A 237 -8.72 20.83 -4.66
N GLU A 238 -9.31 19.74 -5.14
CA GLU A 238 -9.04 19.15 -6.46
C GLU A 238 -9.61 20.04 -7.59
N LEU A 239 -10.74 20.72 -7.36
CA LEU A 239 -11.32 21.70 -8.29
C LEU A 239 -10.47 22.97 -8.38
N ALA A 240 -9.85 23.43 -7.28
CA ALA A 240 -8.89 24.54 -7.32
C ALA A 240 -7.64 24.16 -8.13
N LEU A 241 -7.15 22.93 -8.01
CA LEU A 241 -6.10 22.36 -8.86
C LEU A 241 -6.48 22.34 -10.33
N LEU A 242 -7.77 22.14 -10.65
CA LEU A 242 -8.30 22.16 -12.02
C LEU A 242 -8.50 23.57 -12.58
N ALA A 243 -8.81 24.54 -11.73
CA ALA A 243 -8.88 25.96 -12.15
C ALA A 243 -7.49 26.48 -12.59
N GLU A 244 -6.41 25.88 -12.11
CA GLU A 244 -5.05 26.13 -12.57
C GLU A 244 -4.70 25.39 -13.88
N LEU A 245 -5.48 24.36 -14.27
CA LEU A 245 -5.38 23.77 -15.60
C LEU A 245 -5.86 24.84 -16.58
N ASP A 246 -4.93 25.44 -17.30
CA ASP A 246 -5.21 26.45 -18.33
C ASP A 246 -6.00 25.80 -19.49
N CYS A 247 -7.31 25.57 -19.26
CA CYS A 247 -8.27 25.10 -20.25
C CYS A 247 -8.60 26.17 -21.31
N ARG A 248 -7.90 27.32 -21.32
CA ARG A 248 -8.23 28.50 -22.15
C ARG A 248 -7.76 28.41 -23.59
N ARG A 249 -7.07 27.32 -24.00
CA ARG A 249 -6.67 27.16 -25.41
C ARG A 249 -6.92 25.74 -25.91
N PRO A 250 -7.96 25.52 -26.75
CA PRO A 250 -7.99 24.33 -27.59
C PRO A 250 -6.73 24.37 -28.49
N PRO A 251 -6.10 23.22 -28.77
CA PRO A 251 -4.97 23.18 -29.70
C PRO A 251 -5.43 23.74 -31.04
N VAL A 252 -4.61 24.63 -31.63
CA VAL A 252 -4.84 25.21 -32.95
C VAL A 252 -5.03 24.03 -33.93
N GLY A 253 -6.26 23.93 -34.50
CA GLY A 253 -6.59 22.91 -35.52
C GLY A 253 -7.69 21.92 -35.15
N TRP A 254 -8.33 22.02 -33.99
CA TRP A 254 -9.48 21.18 -33.67
C TRP A 254 -10.79 21.84 -34.12
N ASP A 255 -11.43 21.25 -35.19
CA ASP A 255 -12.75 21.61 -35.68
C ASP A 255 -13.81 20.66 -35.03
N PRO A 256 -14.75 21.14 -34.21
CA PRO A 256 -15.74 20.30 -33.55
C PRO A 256 -16.94 19.89 -34.44
N THR A 257 -16.87 20.15 -35.74
CA THR A 257 -18.00 19.80 -36.64
C THR A 257 -17.95 18.33 -37.05
N PRO A 258 -18.98 17.53 -36.74
CA PRO A 258 -19.16 16.24 -37.39
C PRO A 258 -19.50 16.50 -38.86
N THR A 259 -18.73 15.94 -39.79
CA THR A 259 -19.00 15.97 -41.22
C THR A 259 -20.36 15.34 -41.54
N GLY A 260 -21.38 16.19 -41.62
CA GLY A 260 -22.69 15.90 -42.10
C GLY A 260 -23.14 17.02 -43.00
N ARG A 261 -23.08 16.78 -44.32
CA ARG A 261 -23.45 17.59 -45.46
C ARG A 261 -24.88 18.19 -45.30
N ALA A 262 -25.02 19.50 -45.35
CA ALA A 262 -26.26 20.14 -45.81
C ALA A 262 -25.98 21.51 -46.43
N ILE A 263 -26.59 21.70 -47.50
CA ILE A 263 -26.51 22.70 -48.55
C ILE A 263 -27.44 23.91 -48.21
N THR A 264 -26.92 25.16 -48.43
CA THR A 264 -27.62 26.41 -48.83
C THR A 264 -28.87 26.87 -48.03
N THR A 265 -29.09 28.14 -47.70
CA THR A 265 -29.06 29.41 -48.42
C THR A 265 -29.56 30.55 -47.50
N SER A 266 -28.99 31.79 -47.73
CA SER A 266 -29.60 33.13 -47.67
C SER A 266 -30.09 33.78 -46.35
N GLN A 267 -29.55 34.95 -46.14
CA GLN A 267 -29.81 36.11 -45.28
C GLN A 267 -31.22 36.75 -45.45
N PRO A 268 -31.56 37.92 -44.80
CA PRO A 268 -31.31 38.40 -43.42
C PRO A 268 -32.60 38.97 -42.80
N GLY A 269 -32.61 39.31 -41.52
CA GLY A 269 -33.70 40.11 -40.94
C GLY A 269 -33.43 40.54 -39.48
N ALA A 270 -33.20 41.79 -39.28
CA ALA A 270 -33.05 42.45 -38.00
C ALA A 270 -34.38 42.59 -37.26
N ALA A 271 -34.39 42.38 -35.94
CA ALA A 271 -35.39 43.02 -35.06
C ALA A 271 -34.86 43.11 -33.61
N THR A 272 -34.85 44.33 -33.15
CA THR A 272 -34.62 44.86 -31.81
C THR A 272 -35.62 44.32 -30.78
N ALA A 273 -35.19 43.97 -29.58
CA ALA A 273 -36.03 44.00 -28.38
C ALA A 273 -35.17 44.30 -27.12
N GLU A 274 -35.68 45.20 -26.32
CA GLU A 274 -35.11 45.77 -25.08
C GLU A 274 -35.11 44.80 -23.89
N PRO A 275 -34.40 45.17 -22.77
CA PRO A 275 -33.92 44.23 -21.76
C PRO A 275 -34.94 43.98 -20.63
N ALA A 276 -35.09 42.74 -20.23
CA ALA A 276 -35.75 42.36 -18.99
C ALA A 276 -34.75 42.24 -17.85
N THR A 277 -35.08 42.89 -16.75
CA THR A 277 -34.37 42.91 -15.47
C THR A 277 -34.19 41.50 -14.89
N ALA A 278 -32.96 41.05 -14.74
CA ALA A 278 -32.61 39.81 -14.02
C ALA A 278 -32.24 40.12 -12.58
N GLN A 279 -32.84 39.40 -11.65
CA GLN A 279 -32.46 39.35 -10.24
C GLN A 279 -31.09 38.68 -10.07
N PRO A 280 -30.29 38.94 -9.01
CA PRO A 280 -28.99 38.37 -8.85
C PRO A 280 -29.10 36.91 -8.37
N GLY A 281 -28.91 35.97 -9.27
CA GLY A 281 -28.71 34.55 -8.99
C GLY A 281 -27.27 34.30 -8.59
N ALA A 282 -27.09 33.36 -7.68
CA ALA A 282 -25.82 32.92 -7.13
C ALA A 282 -24.76 32.70 -8.21
N ALA A 283 -23.57 33.26 -7.99
CA ALA A 283 -22.44 33.12 -8.87
C ALA A 283 -22.00 31.64 -8.97
N THR A 284 -22.20 31.06 -10.13
CA THR A 284 -21.50 29.83 -10.55
C THR A 284 -20.03 30.13 -10.73
N PRO A 285 -19.11 29.33 -10.24
CA PRO A 285 -17.68 29.56 -10.49
C PRO A 285 -17.42 29.42 -12.00
N GLU A 286 -17.05 30.52 -12.62
CA GLU A 286 -16.57 30.56 -14.00
C GLU A 286 -15.29 29.73 -14.12
N GLY A 287 -15.30 28.65 -14.88
CA GLY A 287 -14.08 27.89 -15.20
C GLY A 287 -14.21 26.38 -15.35
N ILE A 288 -15.43 25.80 -15.31
CA ILE A 288 -15.60 24.36 -15.59
C ILE A 288 -15.59 24.13 -17.10
N PRO A 289 -14.70 23.27 -17.65
CA PRO A 289 -14.72 22.96 -19.09
C PRO A 289 -16.07 22.32 -19.48
N ASN A 290 -16.48 22.59 -20.70
CA ASN A 290 -17.70 22.02 -21.29
C ASN A 290 -17.77 20.51 -21.02
N ALA A 291 -18.93 19.99 -20.63
CA ALA A 291 -19.22 18.62 -20.16
C ALA A 291 -18.86 17.47 -21.12
N GLY A 292 -18.02 17.69 -22.12
CA GLY A 292 -17.54 16.72 -23.10
C GLY A 292 -16.02 16.63 -23.26
N SER A 293 -15.20 17.40 -22.54
CA SER A 293 -13.75 17.44 -22.75
C SER A 293 -12.97 16.65 -21.69
N VAL A 294 -11.96 15.90 -22.13
CA VAL A 294 -10.96 15.26 -21.23
C VAL A 294 -9.78 16.19 -21.05
N ALA A 295 -9.39 16.46 -19.80
CA ALA A 295 -8.15 17.13 -19.50
C ALA A 295 -7.23 16.22 -18.66
N VAL A 296 -5.93 16.27 -18.92
CA VAL A 296 -4.91 15.51 -18.17
C VAL A 296 -3.80 16.43 -17.76
N ARG A 297 -3.46 16.40 -16.47
CA ARG A 297 -2.29 17.05 -15.89
C ARG A 297 -1.34 15.99 -15.33
N VAL A 298 -0.06 16.19 -15.56
CA VAL A 298 1.00 15.42 -14.91
C VAL A 298 1.76 16.37 -13.99
N GLY A 299 1.72 16.10 -12.70
CA GLY A 299 2.55 16.79 -11.70
C GLY A 299 4.02 16.42 -11.88
N ALA A 300 4.91 17.35 -11.52
CA ALA A 300 6.33 17.03 -11.46
C ALA A 300 6.54 15.79 -10.56
N PRO A 301 7.48 14.88 -10.92
CA PRO A 301 7.82 13.80 -10.01
C PRO A 301 8.24 14.43 -8.68
N ASP A 302 7.67 13.90 -7.59
CA ASP A 302 8.15 14.25 -6.26
C ASP A 302 9.66 13.96 -6.26
N GLY A 303 10.48 14.96 -5.94
CA GLY A 303 11.95 14.96 -6.15
C GLY A 303 12.75 13.92 -5.36
N ASP A 304 12.13 12.80 -5.00
CA ASP A 304 12.74 11.67 -4.34
C ASP A 304 13.00 10.49 -5.30
N ALA A 305 13.82 9.56 -4.86
CA ALA A 305 14.24 8.36 -5.61
C ALA A 305 13.07 7.41 -5.96
N ALA A 306 11.84 7.69 -5.54
CA ALA A 306 10.68 6.81 -5.75
C ALA A 306 10.09 6.92 -7.17
N GLY A 307 10.40 7.99 -7.92
CA GLY A 307 9.86 8.21 -9.28
C GLY A 307 8.33 8.28 -9.32
N LEU A 308 7.70 8.68 -8.21
CA LEU A 308 6.25 8.78 -8.07
C LEU A 308 5.77 10.06 -8.76
N SER A 309 4.84 9.92 -9.70
CA SER A 309 4.22 11.03 -10.41
C SER A 309 2.72 11.08 -10.11
N THR A 310 2.15 12.28 -10.05
CA THR A 310 0.70 12.47 -9.94
C THR A 310 0.11 12.76 -11.31
N VAL A 311 -0.89 11.97 -11.72
CA VAL A 311 -1.68 12.19 -12.94
C VAL A 311 -3.08 12.55 -12.54
N THR A 312 -3.53 13.76 -12.87
CA THR A 312 -4.90 14.23 -12.64
C THR A 312 -5.66 14.22 -13.96
N VAL A 313 -6.80 13.54 -13.98
CA VAL A 313 -7.68 13.41 -15.16
C VAL A 313 -9.03 13.99 -14.82
N LEU A 314 -9.48 14.96 -15.62
CA LEU A 314 -10.86 15.44 -15.66
C LEU A 314 -11.55 14.80 -16.84
N ALA A 315 -12.73 14.21 -16.60
CA ALA A 315 -13.53 13.60 -17.66
C ALA A 315 -15.03 13.75 -17.37
N PRO A 316 -15.92 13.58 -18.37
CA PRO A 316 -17.35 13.49 -18.14
C PRO A 316 -17.69 12.38 -17.14
N ARG A 317 -18.66 12.62 -16.25
CA ARG A 317 -19.10 11.64 -15.27
C ARG A 317 -19.68 10.40 -15.98
N GLY A 318 -19.21 9.21 -15.60
CA GLY A 318 -19.72 7.96 -16.12
C GLY A 318 -19.11 6.75 -15.41
N PRO A 319 -19.85 5.62 -15.35
CA PRO A 319 -19.43 4.45 -14.58
C PRO A 319 -18.11 3.82 -15.09
N ARG A 320 -17.79 4.00 -16.39
CA ARG A 320 -16.59 3.39 -17.01
C ARG A 320 -15.32 4.21 -16.91
N VAL A 321 -15.39 5.46 -16.43
CA VAL A 321 -14.27 6.41 -16.56
C VAL A 321 -13.05 5.95 -15.79
N LEU A 322 -13.21 5.50 -14.54
CA LEU A 322 -12.08 5.04 -13.73
C LEU A 322 -11.41 3.81 -14.37
N GLY A 323 -12.19 2.82 -14.80
CA GLY A 323 -11.67 1.64 -15.48
C GLY A 323 -10.95 1.98 -16.80
N VAL A 324 -11.50 2.89 -17.60
CA VAL A 324 -10.87 3.34 -18.85
C VAL A 324 -9.53 4.02 -18.58
N VAL A 325 -9.46 4.94 -17.61
CA VAL A 325 -8.20 5.62 -17.27
C VAL A 325 -7.18 4.61 -16.73
N ALA A 326 -7.59 3.67 -15.87
CA ALA A 326 -6.72 2.58 -15.41
C ALA A 326 -6.12 1.77 -16.58
N GLY A 327 -6.96 1.44 -17.58
CA GLY A 327 -6.52 0.73 -18.79
C GLY A 327 -5.52 1.53 -19.61
N VAL A 328 -5.75 2.82 -19.80
CA VAL A 328 -4.81 3.70 -20.53
C VAL A 328 -3.47 3.81 -19.76
N LEU A 329 -3.51 4.01 -18.44
CA LEU A 329 -2.28 4.04 -17.62
C LEU A 329 -1.49 2.73 -17.77
N ALA A 330 -2.18 1.58 -17.76
CA ALA A 330 -1.56 0.28 -18.00
C ALA A 330 -0.95 0.19 -19.40
N LEU A 331 -1.57 0.68 -20.46
CA LEU A 331 -0.99 0.74 -21.82
C LEU A 331 0.28 1.59 -21.86
N HIS A 332 0.33 2.67 -21.09
CA HIS A 332 1.51 3.55 -20.99
C HIS A 332 2.59 3.02 -20.04
N ARG A 333 2.47 1.79 -19.53
CA ARG A 333 3.42 1.15 -18.59
C ARG A 333 3.60 1.94 -17.29
N LEU A 334 2.52 2.52 -16.81
CA LEU A 334 2.45 3.22 -15.55
C LEU A 334 1.81 2.30 -14.50
N ASP A 335 2.57 1.97 -13.47
CA ASP A 335 2.07 1.21 -12.34
C ASP A 335 1.29 2.14 -11.42
N VAL A 336 0.03 1.87 -11.24
CA VAL A 336 -0.84 2.61 -10.33
C VAL A 336 -0.49 2.21 -8.90
N ARG A 337 -0.42 3.19 -8.00
CA ARG A 337 -0.24 3.00 -6.55
C ARG A 337 -1.47 3.43 -5.76
N SER A 338 -2.14 4.46 -6.21
CA SER A 338 -3.45 4.84 -5.69
C SER A 338 -4.25 5.60 -6.73
N ALA A 339 -5.56 5.57 -6.56
CA ALA A 339 -6.51 6.36 -7.32
C ALA A 339 -7.53 6.96 -6.35
N SER A 340 -7.93 8.20 -6.56
CA SER A 340 -9.08 8.80 -5.92
C SER A 340 -10.00 9.41 -6.97
N ALA A 341 -11.30 9.38 -6.71
CA ALA A 341 -12.33 9.91 -7.59
C ALA A 341 -13.21 10.90 -6.81
N SER A 342 -13.39 12.09 -7.37
CA SER A 342 -14.27 13.11 -6.83
C SER A 342 -15.21 13.61 -7.92
N THR A 343 -16.47 13.85 -7.59
CA THR A 343 -17.45 14.34 -8.54
C THR A 343 -17.60 15.86 -8.44
N ALA A 344 -17.65 16.54 -9.57
CA ALA A 344 -17.87 17.97 -9.70
C ALA A 344 -18.93 18.24 -10.77
N GLY A 345 -20.21 18.30 -10.37
CA GLY A 345 -21.33 18.41 -11.30
C GLY A 345 -21.36 17.19 -12.25
N ASP A 346 -21.34 17.48 -13.57
CA ASP A 346 -21.34 16.46 -14.62
C ASP A 346 -19.93 15.93 -14.98
N ALA A 347 -18.91 16.29 -14.21
CA ALA A 347 -17.55 15.83 -14.40
C ALA A 347 -17.07 14.97 -13.23
N VAL A 348 -16.07 14.13 -13.49
CA VAL A 348 -15.30 13.40 -12.48
C VAL A 348 -13.85 13.84 -12.57
N VAL A 349 -13.26 14.07 -11.40
CA VAL A 349 -11.83 14.30 -11.22
C VAL A 349 -11.22 13.03 -10.68
N LEU A 350 -10.25 12.49 -11.39
CA LEU A 350 -9.48 11.33 -10.98
C LEU A 350 -8.04 11.75 -10.69
N VAL A 351 -7.55 11.48 -9.50
CA VAL A 351 -6.15 11.69 -9.12
C VAL A 351 -5.47 10.34 -8.97
N TRP A 352 -4.44 10.12 -9.77
CA TRP A 352 -3.67 8.88 -9.80
C TRP A 352 -2.26 9.10 -9.33
N ARG A 353 -1.76 8.24 -8.48
CA ARG A 353 -0.34 8.15 -8.15
C ARG A 353 0.26 6.97 -8.89
N VAL A 354 1.25 7.26 -9.75
CA VAL A 354 1.80 6.26 -10.67
C VAL A 354 3.33 6.26 -10.65
N VAL A 355 3.90 5.10 -10.96
CA VAL A 355 5.34 4.91 -11.15
C VAL A 355 5.58 4.34 -12.55
N ALA A 356 6.50 4.92 -13.30
CA ALA A 356 6.86 4.40 -14.62
C ALA A 356 7.72 3.14 -14.48
N ARG A 357 7.36 2.03 -15.15
CA ARG A 357 8.13 0.76 -15.14
C ARG A 357 9.50 0.89 -15.83
N ARG A 358 9.66 1.72 -16.82
CA ARG A 358 10.90 1.96 -17.57
C ARG A 358 10.94 3.39 -18.07
N GLY A 359 12.08 4.02 -17.97
CA GLY A 359 12.47 5.38 -18.27
C GLY A 359 11.52 6.25 -19.12
N GLY A 360 11.24 7.45 -18.66
CA GLY A 360 10.26 8.40 -19.20
C GLY A 360 9.05 8.47 -18.29
N GLY A 361 8.76 9.67 -17.72
CA GLY A 361 7.57 9.93 -16.91
C GLY A 361 6.30 9.85 -17.76
N PRO A 362 5.10 9.95 -17.12
CA PRO A 362 3.83 10.02 -17.82
C PRO A 362 3.78 11.24 -18.75
N ASP A 363 3.28 11.04 -19.98
CA ASP A 363 3.12 12.09 -21.01
C ASP A 363 1.65 12.53 -21.02
N ALA A 364 1.38 13.77 -20.55
CA ALA A 364 0.03 14.31 -20.43
C ALA A 364 -0.73 14.39 -21.77
N VAL A 365 -0.03 14.69 -22.88
CA VAL A 365 -0.65 14.83 -24.20
C VAL A 365 -1.12 13.47 -24.71
N ARG A 366 -0.24 12.47 -24.68
CA ARG A 366 -0.56 11.10 -25.12
C ARG A 366 -1.62 10.46 -24.23
N LEU A 367 -1.53 10.65 -22.91
CA LEU A 367 -2.54 10.15 -21.97
C LEU A 367 -3.91 10.74 -22.27
N ARG A 368 -3.99 12.07 -22.49
CA ARG A 368 -5.25 12.75 -22.85
C ARG A 368 -5.83 12.20 -24.15
N GLU A 369 -5.02 12.06 -25.19
CA GLU A 369 -5.45 11.52 -26.47
C GLU A 369 -6.01 10.10 -26.35
N ASP A 370 -5.29 9.22 -25.65
CA ASP A 370 -5.72 7.82 -25.51
C ASP A 370 -6.93 7.67 -24.57
N VAL A 371 -7.03 8.47 -23.50
CA VAL A 371 -8.25 8.50 -22.65
C VAL A 371 -9.45 8.98 -23.47
N THR A 372 -9.30 10.05 -24.28
CA THR A 372 -10.37 10.57 -25.13
C THR A 372 -10.82 9.51 -26.14
N ARG A 373 -9.88 8.84 -26.80
CA ARG A 373 -10.18 7.78 -27.77
C ARG A 373 -10.86 6.57 -27.13
N ALA A 374 -10.42 6.18 -25.94
CA ALA A 374 -10.99 5.06 -25.20
C ALA A 374 -12.40 5.34 -24.69
N LEU A 375 -12.65 6.54 -24.15
CA LEU A 375 -14.00 6.96 -23.74
C LEU A 375 -14.94 7.09 -24.94
N GLY A 376 -14.43 7.54 -26.09
CA GLY A 376 -15.15 7.63 -27.36
C GLY A 376 -15.32 6.30 -28.11
N GLY A 377 -14.79 5.18 -27.57
CA GLY A 377 -14.92 3.84 -28.17
C GLY A 377 -14.04 3.59 -29.39
N SER A 378 -13.12 4.52 -29.74
CA SER A 378 -12.20 4.38 -30.89
C SER A 378 -10.86 3.70 -30.52
N LEU A 379 -10.64 3.38 -29.25
CA LEU A 379 -9.52 2.63 -28.73
C LEU A 379 -10.05 1.42 -27.95
N ASP A 380 -9.86 0.21 -28.48
CA ASP A 380 -10.19 -1.02 -27.76
C ASP A 380 -9.09 -1.32 -26.73
N LEU A 381 -9.42 -1.02 -25.46
CA LEU A 381 -8.50 -1.28 -24.35
C LEU A 381 -8.42 -2.77 -24.02
N GLY A 382 -9.53 -3.50 -24.13
CA GLY A 382 -9.61 -4.92 -23.81
C GLY A 382 -8.67 -5.74 -24.69
N GLU A 383 -8.80 -5.60 -26.01
CA GLU A 383 -7.94 -6.29 -26.98
C GLU A 383 -6.45 -5.97 -26.78
N ARG A 384 -6.12 -4.68 -26.61
CA ARG A 384 -4.72 -4.26 -26.45
C ARG A 384 -4.09 -4.71 -25.14
N LEU A 385 -4.85 -4.70 -24.05
CA LEU A 385 -4.38 -5.19 -22.75
C LEU A 385 -4.25 -6.71 -22.74
N ALA A 386 -5.18 -7.44 -23.39
CA ALA A 386 -5.09 -8.88 -23.56
C ALA A 386 -3.88 -9.30 -24.39
N ALA A 387 -3.62 -8.62 -25.52
CA ALA A 387 -2.42 -8.86 -26.32
C ALA A 387 -1.14 -8.64 -25.50
N ARG A 388 -1.15 -7.62 -24.65
CA ARG A 388 -0.03 -7.33 -23.77
C ARG A 388 0.14 -8.34 -22.63
N ALA A 389 -0.94 -8.81 -22.04
CA ALA A 389 -0.90 -9.87 -21.03
C ALA A 389 -0.34 -11.18 -21.63
N ALA A 390 -0.69 -11.48 -22.89
CA ALA A 390 -0.19 -12.65 -23.61
C ALA A 390 1.34 -12.63 -23.82
N GLU A 391 1.96 -11.45 -24.00
CA GLU A 391 3.43 -11.32 -24.07
C GLU A 391 4.15 -11.74 -22.77
N TRP A 392 3.45 -11.76 -21.63
CA TRP A 392 3.98 -12.08 -20.31
C TRP A 392 3.75 -13.54 -19.88
N ARG A 393 2.86 -14.28 -20.53
CA ARG A 393 2.47 -15.67 -20.17
C ARG A 393 3.58 -16.72 -20.30
N GLY A 394 4.81 -16.35 -20.65
CA GLY A 394 5.94 -17.27 -20.86
C GLY A 394 6.58 -17.89 -19.61
N ARG A 395 6.15 -17.54 -18.40
CA ARG A 395 6.68 -18.11 -17.13
C ARG A 395 5.55 -18.51 -16.21
N VAL A 396 5.16 -19.77 -16.29
CA VAL A 396 4.20 -20.38 -15.34
C VAL A 396 4.88 -20.50 -13.97
N ILE A 397 4.58 -19.59 -13.07
CA ILE A 397 4.83 -19.74 -11.64
C ILE A 397 3.47 -20.12 -11.04
N ALA A 398 3.44 -21.14 -10.18
CA ALA A 398 2.22 -21.50 -9.47
C ALA A 398 1.70 -20.27 -8.69
N HIS A 399 0.50 -19.82 -9.05
CA HIS A 399 -0.11 -18.64 -8.43
C HIS A 399 -1.03 -19.06 -7.28
N ALA A 400 -1.10 -18.22 -6.24
CA ALA A 400 -2.13 -18.37 -5.23
C ALA A 400 -3.52 -18.15 -5.87
N ARG A 401 -4.53 -18.85 -5.37
CA ARG A 401 -5.90 -18.65 -5.84
C ARG A 401 -6.33 -17.22 -5.54
N PRO A 402 -7.01 -16.54 -6.48
CA PRO A 402 -7.55 -15.22 -6.25
C PRO A 402 -8.47 -15.19 -5.02
N ARG A 403 -8.46 -14.06 -4.31
CA ARG A 403 -9.32 -13.83 -3.14
C ARG A 403 -10.03 -12.51 -3.28
N VAL A 404 -11.32 -12.51 -2.91
CA VAL A 404 -12.16 -11.31 -2.88
C VAL A 404 -12.83 -11.28 -1.50
N GLU A 405 -12.56 -10.25 -0.72
CA GLU A 405 -12.98 -10.15 0.67
C GLU A 405 -13.49 -8.73 1.00
N LEU A 406 -14.65 -8.67 1.68
CA LEU A 406 -15.15 -7.43 2.27
C LEU A 406 -14.46 -7.21 3.62
N LEU A 407 -13.80 -6.08 3.75
CA LEU A 407 -13.12 -5.69 4.99
C LEU A 407 -14.08 -4.89 5.85
N ARG A 408 -14.62 -5.53 6.88
CA ARG A 408 -15.55 -4.90 7.83
C ARG A 408 -14.80 -3.98 8.79
N GLU A 409 -15.45 -2.91 9.24
CA GLU A 409 -14.93 -1.98 10.26
C GLU A 409 -13.65 -1.22 9.86
N VAL A 410 -13.34 -1.18 8.56
CA VAL A 410 -12.16 -0.50 8.02
C VAL A 410 -12.44 0.96 7.69
N SER A 411 -13.67 1.26 7.29
CA SER A 411 -14.16 2.61 6.99
C SER A 411 -15.58 2.75 7.53
N ALA A 412 -15.90 3.93 8.08
CA ALA A 412 -17.27 4.27 8.46
C ALA A 412 -18.10 4.76 7.27
N ASP A 413 -17.42 5.29 6.24
CA ASP A 413 -18.03 6.06 5.16
C ASP A 413 -17.98 5.34 3.80
N ALA A 414 -17.48 4.11 3.75
CA ALA A 414 -17.42 3.30 2.52
C ALA A 414 -17.44 1.80 2.81
N THR A 415 -17.95 1.03 1.88
CA THR A 415 -17.73 -0.42 1.83
C THR A 415 -16.34 -0.68 1.26
N VAL A 416 -15.51 -1.45 1.95
CA VAL A 416 -14.13 -1.73 1.54
C VAL A 416 -14.00 -3.15 1.02
N LEU A 417 -13.61 -3.29 -0.24
CA LEU A 417 -13.40 -4.56 -0.93
C LEU A 417 -11.90 -4.76 -1.21
N GLU A 418 -11.31 -5.82 -0.67
CA GLU A 418 -9.95 -6.23 -0.98
C GLU A 418 -9.98 -7.36 -2.03
N VAL A 419 -9.20 -7.21 -3.08
CA VAL A 419 -8.99 -8.21 -4.13
C VAL A 419 -7.51 -8.56 -4.18
N ARG A 420 -7.21 -9.85 -4.07
CA ARG A 420 -5.85 -10.38 -4.25
C ARG A 420 -5.83 -11.29 -5.46
N ALA A 421 -4.93 -11.03 -6.39
CA ALA A 421 -4.80 -11.79 -7.62
C ALA A 421 -3.36 -11.76 -8.13
N HIS A 422 -3.06 -12.53 -9.17
CA HIS A 422 -1.80 -12.41 -9.88
C HIS A 422 -1.69 -11.04 -10.56
N ASP A 423 -0.52 -10.37 -10.41
CA ASP A 423 -0.28 -9.07 -11.06
C ASP A 423 -0.11 -9.26 -12.56
N GLU A 424 -1.07 -8.74 -13.32
CA GLU A 424 -1.06 -8.76 -14.77
C GLU A 424 -1.50 -7.43 -15.39
N ALA A 425 -1.09 -7.21 -16.64
CA ALA A 425 -1.45 -5.99 -17.33
C ALA A 425 -2.98 -5.89 -17.53
N GLY A 426 -3.59 -4.83 -17.00
CA GLY A 426 -5.03 -4.59 -17.13
C GLY A 426 -5.90 -5.14 -16.02
N LEU A 427 -5.34 -5.80 -14.98
CA LEU A 427 -6.11 -6.29 -13.85
C LEU A 427 -6.97 -5.18 -13.21
N LEU A 428 -6.37 -4.03 -12.86
CA LEU A 428 -7.11 -2.90 -12.29
C LEU A 428 -8.19 -2.36 -13.24
N HIS A 429 -7.94 -2.37 -14.57
CA HIS A 429 -8.95 -2.00 -15.57
C HIS A 429 -10.16 -2.94 -15.53
N ARG A 430 -9.93 -4.25 -15.52
CA ARG A 430 -11.00 -5.26 -15.47
C ARG A 430 -11.81 -5.15 -14.18
N LEU A 431 -11.12 -5.09 -13.04
CA LEU A 431 -11.77 -4.94 -11.72
C LEU A 431 -12.56 -3.64 -11.63
N ALA A 432 -11.96 -2.50 -11.97
CA ALA A 432 -12.64 -1.22 -11.91
C ALA A 432 -13.84 -1.16 -12.86
N THR A 433 -13.77 -1.80 -14.02
CA THR A 433 -14.89 -1.89 -14.98
C THR A 433 -16.01 -2.78 -14.44
N ALA A 434 -15.67 -3.92 -13.85
CA ALA A 434 -16.65 -4.87 -13.28
C ALA A 434 -17.35 -4.30 -12.04
N LEU A 435 -16.63 -3.55 -11.20
CA LEU A 435 -17.16 -2.92 -9.99
C LEU A 435 -18.00 -1.66 -10.29
N SER A 436 -17.83 -1.06 -11.46
CA SER A 436 -18.56 0.16 -11.86
C SER A 436 -19.93 -0.20 -12.46
N GLY A 437 -20.89 -0.53 -11.59
CA GLY A 437 -22.27 -0.82 -11.94
C GLY A 437 -23.25 0.31 -11.54
N PRO A 438 -24.54 0.19 -11.89
CA PRO A 438 -25.56 1.11 -11.41
C PRO A 438 -25.60 1.14 -9.87
N GLY A 439 -25.56 2.33 -9.28
CA GLY A 439 -25.61 2.52 -7.83
C GLY A 439 -24.31 2.18 -7.11
N VAL A 440 -23.18 2.00 -7.82
CA VAL A 440 -21.87 1.77 -7.23
C VAL A 440 -20.86 2.77 -7.80
N VAL A 441 -20.22 3.51 -6.89
CA VAL A 441 -19.16 4.47 -7.20
C VAL A 441 -17.88 4.04 -6.50
N ILE A 442 -16.80 3.92 -7.25
CA ILE A 442 -15.47 3.74 -6.67
C ILE A 442 -14.97 5.11 -6.21
N ARG A 443 -14.96 5.35 -4.90
CA ARG A 443 -14.48 6.59 -4.29
C ARG A 443 -12.96 6.67 -4.34
N SER A 444 -12.30 5.60 -3.95
CA SER A 444 -10.84 5.48 -4.03
C SER A 444 -10.40 4.03 -4.22
N ALA A 445 -9.18 3.86 -4.68
CA ALA A 445 -8.53 2.57 -4.76
C ALA A 445 -7.07 2.68 -4.33
N VAL A 446 -6.59 1.72 -3.56
CA VAL A 446 -5.18 1.58 -3.19
C VAL A 446 -4.67 0.30 -3.83
N VAL A 447 -3.57 0.40 -4.55
CA VAL A 447 -3.01 -0.70 -5.36
C VAL A 447 -1.60 -1.01 -4.88
N GLU A 448 -1.38 -2.23 -4.47
CA GLU A 448 -0.07 -2.72 -4.07
C GLU A 448 0.32 -3.96 -4.88
N THR A 449 1.57 -4.03 -5.32
CA THR A 449 2.13 -5.25 -5.91
C THR A 449 3.21 -5.79 -4.99
N LEU A 450 3.04 -7.03 -4.54
CA LEU A 450 3.98 -7.72 -3.66
C LEU A 450 4.53 -8.98 -4.36
N GLY A 451 5.69 -8.82 -5.00
CA GLY A 451 6.25 -9.88 -5.86
C GLY A 451 5.42 -10.05 -7.13
N SER A 452 4.69 -11.17 -7.23
CA SER A 452 3.75 -11.47 -8.34
C SER A 452 2.28 -11.33 -7.94
N GLU A 453 1.97 -10.89 -6.72
CA GLU A 453 0.61 -10.72 -6.21
C GLU A 453 0.24 -9.24 -6.23
N ALA A 454 -0.88 -8.91 -6.88
CA ALA A 454 -1.55 -7.62 -6.76
C ALA A 454 -2.54 -7.67 -5.60
N ILE A 455 -2.57 -6.61 -4.81
CA ILE A 455 -3.52 -6.40 -3.72
C ILE A 455 -4.20 -5.07 -4.00
N ASP A 456 -5.44 -5.13 -4.49
CA ASP A 456 -6.23 -3.97 -4.85
C ASP A 456 -7.34 -3.78 -3.81
N VAL A 457 -7.36 -2.63 -3.15
CA VAL A 457 -8.37 -2.29 -2.14
C VAL A 457 -9.24 -1.15 -2.67
N PHE A 458 -10.52 -1.43 -2.83
CA PHE A 458 -11.50 -0.48 -3.36
C PHE A 458 -12.40 0.04 -2.24
N TYR A 459 -12.57 1.36 -2.18
CA TYR A 459 -13.52 2.04 -1.31
C TYR A 459 -14.75 2.37 -2.14
N LEU A 460 -15.84 1.65 -1.91
CA LEU A 460 -17.07 1.69 -2.68
C LEU A 460 -18.16 2.41 -1.91
N VAL A 461 -18.89 3.29 -2.61
CA VAL A 461 -20.03 4.02 -2.06
C VAL A 461 -21.20 3.94 -3.06
N ASP A 462 -22.40 4.22 -2.57
CA ASP A 462 -23.56 4.40 -3.43
C ASP A 462 -23.59 5.79 -4.10
N ASP A 463 -24.62 6.05 -4.91
CA ASP A 463 -24.79 7.36 -5.59
C ASP A 463 -24.99 8.52 -4.61
N ALA A 464 -25.38 8.26 -3.36
CA ALA A 464 -25.49 9.25 -2.29
C ALA A 464 -24.19 9.46 -1.50
N GLY A 465 -23.15 8.66 -1.78
CA GLY A 465 -21.87 8.70 -1.09
C GLY A 465 -21.83 7.92 0.23
N ALA A 466 -22.83 7.07 0.49
CA ALA A 466 -22.91 6.20 1.66
C ALA A 466 -22.33 4.80 1.38
N PRO A 467 -21.97 4.02 2.42
CA PRO A 467 -21.59 2.62 2.26
C PRO A 467 -22.67 1.81 1.55
N LEU A 468 -22.28 0.80 0.78
CA LEU A 468 -23.20 -0.03 0.01
C LEU A 468 -24.15 -0.82 0.92
N SER A 469 -25.38 -1.06 0.43
CA SER A 469 -26.29 -2.03 1.05
C SER A 469 -25.74 -3.46 0.90
N GLN A 470 -26.19 -4.39 1.76
CA GLN A 470 -25.78 -5.81 1.69
C GLN A 470 -26.03 -6.42 0.31
N ALA A 471 -27.15 -6.09 -0.33
CA ALA A 471 -27.44 -6.58 -1.68
C ALA A 471 -26.46 -6.05 -2.74
N ALA A 472 -26.03 -4.79 -2.62
CA ALA A 472 -25.02 -4.22 -3.49
C ALA A 472 -23.62 -4.79 -3.20
N GLU A 473 -23.32 -5.08 -1.94
CA GLU A 473 -22.06 -5.78 -1.55
C GLU A 473 -21.98 -7.17 -2.20
N ASP A 474 -23.06 -7.95 -2.17
CA ASP A 474 -23.10 -9.28 -2.80
C ASP A 474 -22.86 -9.20 -4.32
N VAL A 475 -23.43 -8.17 -4.97
CA VAL A 475 -23.26 -7.92 -6.40
C VAL A 475 -21.80 -7.57 -6.73
N VAL A 476 -21.16 -6.65 -5.99
CA VAL A 476 -19.77 -6.25 -6.28
C VAL A 476 -18.78 -7.38 -5.99
N VAL A 477 -19.02 -8.21 -4.96
CA VAL A 477 -18.20 -9.39 -4.70
C VAL A 477 -18.31 -10.40 -5.85
N ALA A 478 -19.54 -10.65 -6.35
CA ALA A 478 -19.75 -11.54 -7.48
C ALA A 478 -19.10 -11.00 -8.77
N ALA A 479 -19.24 -9.69 -9.03
CA ALA A 479 -18.62 -9.04 -10.18
C ALA A 479 -17.10 -9.08 -10.15
N ALA A 480 -16.49 -8.84 -8.97
CA ALA A 480 -15.05 -8.95 -8.79
C ALA A 480 -14.53 -10.36 -9.05
N ARG A 481 -15.23 -11.39 -8.54
CA ARG A 481 -14.88 -12.80 -8.77
C ARG A 481 -14.98 -13.14 -10.26
N ALA A 482 -16.07 -12.77 -10.92
CA ALA A 482 -16.25 -13.03 -12.35
C ALA A 482 -15.15 -12.35 -13.21
N ALA A 483 -14.69 -11.16 -12.83
CA ALA A 483 -13.59 -10.48 -13.50
C ALA A 483 -12.22 -11.19 -13.33
N LEU A 484 -12.09 -12.04 -12.32
CA LEU A 484 -10.87 -12.83 -12.06
C LEU A 484 -10.93 -14.22 -12.70
N ASP A 485 -12.14 -14.80 -12.85
CA ASP A 485 -12.33 -16.17 -13.37
C ASP A 485 -12.25 -16.23 -14.92
N GLY A 486 -12.33 -15.09 -15.61
CA GLY A 486 -12.28 -15.02 -17.09
C GLY A 486 -10.99 -15.57 -17.74
N ASP A 487 -9.96 -15.89 -16.97
CA ASP A 487 -8.70 -16.48 -17.43
C ASP A 487 -8.54 -17.99 -17.13
N ALA A 488 -9.48 -18.61 -16.41
CA ALA A 488 -9.39 -20.02 -16.02
C ALA A 488 -9.81 -20.99 -17.12
N ASP A 489 -10.64 -20.56 -18.05
CA ASP A 489 -11.18 -21.43 -19.12
C ASP A 489 -10.26 -21.58 -20.35
N ASP A 490 -9.23 -20.76 -20.50
CA ASP A 490 -8.27 -20.86 -21.62
C ASP A 490 -7.04 -21.75 -21.30
N ALA A 491 -6.98 -22.39 -20.13
CA ALA A 491 -5.85 -23.23 -19.67
C ALA A 491 -6.22 -24.71 -19.50
N SER A 492 -7.33 -25.18 -20.12
CA SER A 492 -7.73 -26.61 -20.11
C SER A 492 -7.36 -27.33 -21.39
#